data_eb2184fda8eff47743221cb70696d426
#
_entry.id   eb2184fda8eff47743221cb70696d426
#
_cell.length_a   1.000
_cell.length_b   1.000
_cell.length_c   1.000
_cell.angle_alpha   90.00
_cell.angle_beta   90.00
_cell.angle_gamma   90.00
#
_symmetry.space_group_name_H-M   'P 1'
#
loop_
_entity.id
_entity.type
_entity.pdbx_description
1 polymer ?
#
loop_
_entity_poly.entity_id
_entity_poly.type
_entity_poly.pdbx_seq_one_letter_code
_entity_poly.pdbx_strand_id
1 'polypeptide(L)'
;MSHVRQQIRVALAAKVTGLATTSSNVFQNRTQMVTDANLPCLIIASESDEAQSISLSYPRLTARIANFSIRVLAKATADLDNVLDGICLNVEKALASDTSLGGLTKDLQLMNTSIAFNSDNETHYGEAAMNWSATYYIQETAPDTAL
;
A
#
# COMPACT_ATOMS: atom_id res chain seq x y z
N MET A 1 14.35 15.33 6.69
CA MET A 1 13.81 13.99 6.41
C MET A 1 12.30 14.07 6.21
N SER A 2 11.78 13.18 5.42
CA SER A 2 10.33 13.11 5.21
C SER A 2 9.64 12.43 6.39
N HIS A 3 8.36 12.71 6.55
CA HIS A 3 7.53 12.08 7.58
C HIS A 3 7.61 10.55 7.46
N VAL A 4 7.62 9.85 8.61
CA VAL A 4 7.72 8.38 8.60
C VAL A 4 6.61 7.74 7.76
N ARG A 5 5.40 8.30 7.77
CA ARG A 5 4.31 7.83 6.92
C ARG A 5 4.69 7.83 5.44
N GLN A 6 5.37 8.87 4.97
CA GLN A 6 5.88 8.92 3.60
C GLN A 6 6.98 7.89 3.37
N GLN A 7 7.87 7.71 4.34
CA GLN A 7 8.91 6.70 4.26
C GLN A 7 8.31 5.28 4.16
N ILE A 8 7.24 5.02 4.91
CA ILE A 8 6.52 3.73 4.84
C ILE A 8 5.92 3.54 3.44
N ARG A 9 5.28 4.58 2.89
CA ARG A 9 4.69 4.48 1.55
C ARG A 9 5.75 4.18 0.49
N VAL A 10 6.89 4.83 0.57
CA VAL A 10 8.02 4.57 -0.34
C VAL A 10 8.53 3.13 -0.17
N ALA A 11 8.64 2.65 1.07
CA ALA A 11 9.07 1.29 1.35
C ALA A 11 8.07 0.25 0.83
N LEU A 12 6.76 0.51 0.99
CA LEU A 12 5.73 -0.35 0.42
C LEU A 12 5.87 -0.44 -1.11
N ALA A 13 6.04 0.70 -1.76
CA ALA A 13 6.20 0.74 -3.21
C ALA A 13 7.44 -0.05 -3.65
N ALA A 14 8.54 0.08 -2.94
CA ALA A 14 9.77 -0.65 -3.25
C ALA A 14 9.58 -2.16 -3.12
N LYS A 15 8.84 -2.61 -2.10
CA LYS A 15 8.59 -4.04 -1.88
C LYS A 15 7.75 -4.66 -2.99
N VAL A 16 6.82 -3.90 -3.56
CA VAL A 16 5.89 -4.44 -4.58
C VAL A 16 6.31 -4.09 -6.01
N THR A 17 7.43 -3.41 -6.19
CA THR A 17 8.00 -3.17 -7.52
C THR A 17 8.74 -4.42 -8.01
N GLY A 18 8.56 -4.75 -9.27
CA GLY A 18 9.23 -5.91 -9.88
C GLY A 18 8.50 -7.23 -9.72
N LEU A 19 7.24 -7.22 -9.31
CA LEU A 19 6.43 -8.43 -9.23
C LEU A 19 6.12 -8.97 -10.64
N ALA A 20 5.82 -10.25 -10.74
CA ALA A 20 5.74 -10.97 -12.01
C ALA A 20 4.76 -10.34 -13.02
N THR A 21 3.62 -9.83 -12.56
CA THR A 21 2.55 -9.34 -13.44
C THR A 21 2.61 -7.83 -13.64
N THR A 22 2.84 -7.07 -12.56
CA THR A 22 2.81 -5.61 -12.60
C THR A 22 4.17 -4.98 -12.89
N SER A 23 5.25 -5.72 -12.66
CA SER A 23 6.62 -5.29 -12.93
C SER A 23 6.90 -3.90 -12.32
N SER A 24 7.27 -2.91 -13.14
CA SER A 24 7.59 -1.56 -12.68
C SER A 24 6.40 -0.60 -12.68
N ASN A 25 5.19 -1.08 -13.00
CA ASN A 25 3.98 -0.24 -13.01
C ASN A 25 3.43 -0.06 -11.60
N VAL A 26 4.20 0.65 -10.77
CA VAL A 26 3.86 0.94 -9.37
C VAL A 26 3.91 2.45 -9.18
N PHE A 27 2.80 3.04 -8.78
CA PHE A 27 2.65 4.48 -8.65
C PHE A 27 2.29 4.85 -7.21
N GLN A 28 2.89 5.91 -6.71
CA GLN A 28 2.65 6.41 -5.34
C GLN A 28 1.79 7.66 -5.31
N ASN A 29 1.23 8.06 -6.44
CA ASN A 29 0.49 9.30 -6.56
C ASN A 29 -0.94 8.99 -6.98
N ARG A 30 -1.91 9.29 -6.10
CA ARG A 30 -3.33 9.04 -6.42
C ARG A 30 -3.86 9.97 -7.52
N THR A 31 -3.11 11.00 -7.90
CA THR A 31 -3.44 11.85 -9.05
C THR A 31 -2.88 11.30 -10.36
N GLN A 32 -2.17 10.16 -10.31
CA GLN A 32 -1.63 9.50 -11.50
C GLN A 32 -2.75 9.10 -12.45
N MET A 33 -2.67 9.55 -13.68
CA MET A 33 -3.58 9.09 -14.73
C MET A 33 -3.13 7.72 -15.23
N VAL A 34 -4.05 6.76 -15.16
CA VAL A 34 -3.77 5.39 -15.60
C VAL A 34 -4.37 5.20 -16.98
N THR A 35 -3.54 4.81 -17.92
CA THR A 35 -3.96 4.47 -19.30
C THR A 35 -3.83 2.97 -19.50
N ASP A 36 -4.41 2.45 -20.58
CA ASP A 36 -4.31 1.04 -20.91
C ASP A 36 -2.86 0.54 -21.02
N ALA A 37 -1.95 1.43 -21.43
CA ALA A 37 -0.52 1.08 -21.54
C ALA A 37 0.13 0.84 -20.17
N ASN A 38 -0.46 1.37 -19.08
CA ASN A 38 0.06 1.20 -17.73
C ASN A 38 -0.53 -0.01 -17.00
N LEU A 39 -1.50 -0.70 -17.59
CA LEU A 39 -2.15 -1.84 -16.94
C LEU A 39 -1.43 -3.14 -17.25
N PRO A 40 -1.38 -4.10 -16.33
CA PRO A 40 -1.80 -3.98 -14.94
C PRO A 40 -0.84 -3.12 -14.11
N CYS A 41 -1.36 -2.44 -13.09
CA CYS A 41 -0.54 -1.56 -12.25
C CYS A 41 -1.01 -1.57 -10.80
N LEU A 42 -0.16 -1.01 -9.94
CA LEU A 42 -0.45 -0.80 -8.52
C LEU A 42 -0.37 0.69 -8.22
N ILE A 43 -1.35 1.19 -7.45
CA ILE A 43 -1.33 2.56 -6.95
C ILE A 43 -1.36 2.51 -5.43
N ILE A 44 -0.36 3.11 -4.80
CA ILE A 44 -0.21 3.12 -3.35
C ILE A 44 -0.52 4.52 -2.84
N ALA A 45 -1.43 4.61 -1.87
CA ALA A 45 -1.83 5.89 -1.30
C ALA A 45 -1.98 5.79 0.20
N SER A 46 -1.67 6.89 0.89
CA SER A 46 -1.92 7.03 2.32
C SER A 46 -3.39 7.40 2.53
N GLU A 47 -4.08 6.70 3.41
CA GLU A 47 -5.51 6.93 3.67
C GLU A 47 -5.74 7.66 4.99
N SER A 48 -5.12 7.21 6.08
CA SER A 48 -5.29 7.80 7.39
C SER A 48 -4.10 7.48 8.28
N ASP A 49 -3.98 8.23 9.37
CA ASP A 49 -2.92 8.03 10.35
C ASP A 49 -3.49 8.42 11.72
N GLU A 50 -3.72 7.44 12.58
CA GLU A 50 -4.22 7.65 13.92
C GLU A 50 -3.06 7.68 14.92
N ALA A 51 -3.13 8.60 15.86
CA ALA A 51 -2.08 8.81 16.85
C ALA A 51 -2.61 8.60 18.26
N GLN A 52 -1.83 7.92 19.09
CA GLN A 52 -2.13 7.72 20.50
C GLN A 52 -0.87 7.96 21.31
N SER A 53 -0.95 8.87 22.30
CA SER A 53 0.17 9.09 23.21
C SER A 53 0.28 7.91 24.17
N ILE A 54 1.48 7.35 24.31
CA ILE A 54 1.74 6.22 25.21
C ILE A 54 2.70 6.59 26.35
N SER A 55 3.10 7.85 26.42
CA SER A 55 3.82 8.41 27.57
C SER A 55 3.26 9.79 27.90
N LEU A 56 3.42 10.22 29.13
CA LEU A 56 2.91 11.52 29.59
C LEU A 56 3.99 12.60 29.66
N SER A 57 5.26 12.20 29.67
CA SER A 57 6.37 13.16 29.75
C SER A 57 6.73 13.69 28.37
N TYR A 58 7.05 14.96 28.30
CA TYR A 58 7.46 15.63 27.06
C TYR A 58 8.92 15.33 26.75
N PRO A 59 9.29 15.02 25.49
CA PRO A 59 8.39 14.78 24.36
C PRO A 59 7.66 13.44 24.51
N ARG A 60 6.39 13.42 24.12
CA ARG A 60 5.60 12.20 24.26
C ARG A 60 6.00 11.16 23.22
N LEU A 61 5.97 9.91 23.65
CA LEU A 61 6.06 8.78 22.75
C LEU A 61 4.66 8.52 22.17
N THR A 62 4.56 8.44 20.87
CA THR A 62 3.30 8.29 20.17
C THR A 62 3.28 6.99 19.39
N ALA A 63 2.25 6.18 19.62
CA ALA A 63 1.94 5.03 18.79
C ALA A 63 1.07 5.49 17.62
N ARG A 64 1.44 5.11 16.42
CA ARG A 64 0.75 5.54 15.21
C ARG A 64 0.29 4.32 14.42
N ILE A 65 -0.93 4.41 13.91
CA ILE A 65 -1.47 3.39 13.00
C ILE A 65 -1.82 4.10 11.70
N ALA A 66 -1.04 3.83 10.67
CA ALA A 66 -1.24 4.42 9.36
C ALA A 66 -1.91 3.40 8.45
N ASN A 67 -2.97 3.82 7.76
CA ASN A 67 -3.67 2.98 6.80
C ASN A 67 -3.29 3.41 5.40
N PHE A 68 -2.93 2.42 4.58
CA PHE A 68 -2.55 2.60 3.19
C PHE A 68 -3.44 1.76 2.31
N SER A 69 -3.78 2.28 1.14
CA SER A 69 -4.43 1.49 0.13
C SER A 69 -3.43 1.11 -0.96
N ILE A 70 -3.47 -0.15 -1.37
CA ILE A 70 -2.78 -0.62 -2.55
C ILE A 70 -3.87 -1.04 -3.52
N ARG A 71 -4.06 -0.24 -4.57
CA ARG A 71 -5.08 -0.49 -5.57
C ARG A 71 -4.45 -1.23 -6.74
N VAL A 72 -4.99 -2.40 -7.03
CA VAL A 72 -4.58 -3.22 -8.17
C VAL A 72 -5.55 -2.91 -9.30
N LEU A 73 -5.02 -2.44 -10.41
CA LEU A 73 -5.82 -2.13 -11.60
C LEU A 73 -5.38 -3.05 -12.74
N ALA A 74 -6.34 -3.70 -13.35
CA ALA A 74 -6.07 -4.63 -14.44
C ALA A 74 -7.21 -4.63 -15.47
N LYS A 75 -6.90 -5.12 -16.67
CA LYS A 75 -7.90 -5.36 -17.71
C LYS A 75 -7.70 -6.76 -18.26
N ALA A 76 -8.77 -7.39 -18.68
CA ALA A 76 -8.72 -8.70 -19.34
C ALA A 76 -10.00 -8.92 -20.14
N THR A 77 -9.91 -9.74 -21.18
CA THR A 77 -11.08 -10.17 -21.96
C THR A 77 -11.73 -11.39 -21.33
N ALA A 78 -10.99 -12.14 -20.52
CA ALA A 78 -11.48 -13.31 -19.78
C ALA A 78 -10.66 -13.50 -18.52
N ASP A 79 -11.25 -14.18 -17.52
CA ASP A 79 -10.59 -14.55 -16.27
C ASP A 79 -10.01 -13.36 -15.48
N LEU A 80 -10.71 -12.23 -15.50
CA LEU A 80 -10.26 -11.01 -14.80
C LEU A 80 -10.12 -11.26 -13.29
N ASP A 81 -11.02 -12.04 -12.69
CA ASP A 81 -10.92 -12.42 -11.28
C ASP A 81 -9.60 -13.11 -10.96
N ASN A 82 -9.21 -14.06 -11.81
CA ASN A 82 -7.96 -14.80 -11.63
C ASN A 82 -6.74 -13.88 -11.78
N VAL A 83 -6.81 -12.91 -12.68
CA VAL A 83 -5.74 -11.93 -12.86
C VAL A 83 -5.58 -11.07 -11.62
N LEU A 84 -6.68 -10.54 -11.09
CA LEU A 84 -6.66 -9.73 -9.87
C LEU A 84 -6.17 -10.53 -8.67
N ASP A 85 -6.67 -11.74 -8.50
CA ASP A 85 -6.27 -12.60 -7.38
C ASP A 85 -4.79 -12.97 -7.46
N GLY A 86 -4.27 -13.20 -8.65
CA GLY A 86 -2.86 -13.49 -8.86
C GLY A 86 -1.96 -12.31 -8.47
N ILE A 87 -2.36 -11.10 -8.82
CA ILE A 87 -1.61 -9.90 -8.47
C ILE A 87 -1.68 -9.66 -6.95
N CYS A 88 -2.87 -9.81 -6.35
CA CYS A 88 -3.04 -9.69 -4.91
C CYS A 88 -2.18 -10.71 -4.16
N LEU A 89 -2.12 -11.94 -4.65
CA LEU A 89 -1.27 -12.97 -4.07
C LEU A 89 0.20 -12.55 -4.04
N ASN A 90 0.69 -12.00 -5.15
CA ASN A 90 2.07 -11.55 -5.24
C ASN A 90 2.35 -10.40 -4.27
N VAL A 91 1.42 -9.44 -4.15
CA VAL A 91 1.54 -8.32 -3.22
C VAL A 91 1.55 -8.81 -1.78
N GLU A 92 0.63 -9.70 -1.41
CA GLU A 92 0.55 -10.22 -0.04
C GLU A 92 1.82 -10.98 0.34
N LYS A 93 2.35 -11.80 -0.54
CA LYS A 93 3.61 -12.53 -0.29
C LYS A 93 4.80 -11.57 -0.14
N ALA A 94 4.88 -10.56 -1.00
CA ALA A 94 5.97 -9.59 -0.96
C ALA A 94 5.97 -8.80 0.36
N LEU A 95 4.81 -8.36 0.82
CA LEU A 95 4.71 -7.57 2.04
C LEU A 95 4.83 -8.44 3.31
N ALA A 96 4.34 -9.67 3.26
CA ALA A 96 4.48 -10.59 4.39
C ALA A 96 5.93 -11.05 4.63
N SER A 97 6.79 -10.91 3.62
CA SER A 97 8.19 -11.31 3.74
C SER A 97 8.99 -10.41 4.69
N ASP A 98 8.56 -9.16 4.89
CA ASP A 98 9.17 -8.23 5.84
C ASP A 98 8.13 -7.22 6.32
N THR A 99 7.46 -7.54 7.42
CA THR A 99 6.42 -6.69 8.01
C THR A 99 6.99 -5.48 8.76
N SER A 100 8.32 -5.44 8.95
CA SER A 100 8.98 -4.28 9.58
C SER A 100 9.38 -3.22 8.57
N LEU A 101 9.33 -3.51 7.27
CA LEU A 101 9.78 -2.61 6.20
C LEU A 101 11.16 -2.01 6.48
N GLY A 102 12.11 -2.88 6.84
CA GLY A 102 13.47 -2.46 7.15
C GLY A 102 13.59 -1.75 8.49
N GLY A 103 12.65 -1.95 9.40
CA GLY A 103 12.67 -1.35 10.73
C GLY A 103 11.80 -0.09 10.88
N LEU A 104 11.10 0.34 9.84
CA LEU A 104 10.21 1.50 9.90
C LEU A 104 8.96 1.22 10.72
N THR A 105 8.43 0.00 10.64
CA THR A 105 7.18 -0.38 11.29
C THR A 105 7.40 -1.49 12.30
N LYS A 106 6.50 -1.57 13.29
CA LYS A 106 6.48 -2.68 14.24
C LYS A 106 5.59 -3.80 13.75
N ASP A 107 4.62 -3.50 12.90
CA ASP A 107 3.72 -4.47 12.31
C ASP A 107 3.11 -3.91 11.04
N LEU A 108 2.79 -4.82 10.12
CA LEU A 108 2.10 -4.50 8.87
C LEU A 108 1.17 -5.65 8.57
N GLN A 109 -0.13 -5.37 8.42
CA GLN A 109 -1.10 -6.41 8.15
C GLN A 109 -2.18 -5.95 7.19
N LEU A 110 -2.66 -6.89 6.41
CA LEU A 110 -3.79 -6.67 5.50
C LEU A 110 -5.08 -6.65 6.32
N MET A 111 -5.90 -5.63 6.11
CA MET A 111 -7.16 -5.48 6.83
C MET A 111 -8.34 -5.99 6.01
N ASN A 112 -8.41 -5.60 4.74
CA ASN A 112 -9.45 -6.11 3.85
C ASN A 112 -9.05 -5.89 2.39
N THR A 113 -9.80 -6.54 1.49
CA THR A 113 -9.66 -6.35 0.05
C THR A 113 -11.06 -6.19 -0.53
N SER A 114 -11.28 -5.10 -1.27
CA SER A 114 -12.53 -4.82 -1.97
C SER A 114 -12.30 -4.94 -3.46
N ILE A 115 -13.23 -5.55 -4.18
CA ILE A 115 -13.10 -5.79 -5.61
C ILE A 115 -14.25 -5.11 -6.34
N ALA A 116 -13.92 -4.37 -7.39
CA ALA A 116 -14.88 -3.70 -8.24
C ALA A 116 -14.57 -3.98 -9.71
N PHE A 117 -15.61 -4.08 -10.51
CA PHE A 117 -15.51 -4.37 -11.94
C PHE A 117 -16.22 -3.30 -12.76
N ASN A 118 -15.68 -3.05 -13.93
CA ASN A 118 -16.29 -2.22 -14.94
C ASN A 118 -16.01 -2.86 -16.30
N SER A 119 -16.99 -2.86 -17.20
CA SER A 119 -16.77 -3.40 -18.54
C SER A 119 -17.04 -2.31 -19.57
N ASP A 120 -16.19 -2.30 -20.61
CA ASP A 120 -16.35 -1.43 -21.76
C ASP A 120 -16.21 -2.30 -23.01
N ASN A 121 -17.32 -2.55 -23.70
CA ASN A 121 -17.40 -3.49 -24.81
C ASN A 121 -16.97 -4.90 -24.38
N GLU A 122 -15.96 -5.46 -25.05
CA GLU A 122 -15.44 -6.80 -24.76
C GLU A 122 -14.32 -6.80 -23.73
N THR A 123 -13.79 -5.62 -23.39
CA THR A 123 -12.71 -5.49 -22.42
C THR A 123 -13.30 -5.20 -21.04
N HIS A 124 -12.86 -5.96 -20.06
CA HIS A 124 -13.29 -5.80 -18.68
C HIS A 124 -12.15 -5.19 -17.86
N TYR A 125 -12.50 -4.19 -17.07
CA TYR A 125 -11.57 -3.53 -16.16
C TYR A 125 -11.92 -3.92 -14.73
N GLY A 126 -10.92 -4.20 -13.93
CA GLY A 126 -11.11 -4.56 -12.54
C GLY A 126 -10.17 -3.82 -11.63
N GLU A 127 -10.61 -3.62 -10.41
CA GLU A 127 -9.84 -2.99 -9.36
C GLU A 127 -9.98 -3.82 -8.08
N ALA A 128 -8.85 -4.13 -7.45
CA ALA A 128 -8.83 -4.69 -6.11
C ALA A 128 -8.15 -3.68 -5.20
N ALA A 129 -8.89 -3.16 -4.23
CA ALA A 129 -8.36 -2.21 -3.26
C ALA A 129 -8.00 -2.96 -1.98
N MET A 130 -6.71 -3.08 -1.71
CA MET A 130 -6.18 -3.73 -0.52
C MET A 130 -5.87 -2.68 0.53
N ASN A 131 -6.50 -2.78 1.70
CA ASN A 131 -6.25 -1.87 2.80
C ASN A 131 -5.28 -2.51 3.79
N TRP A 132 -4.14 -1.85 3.98
CA TRP A 132 -3.06 -2.31 4.86
C TRP A 132 -2.92 -1.37 6.04
N SER A 133 -2.67 -1.95 7.22
CA SER A 133 -2.45 -1.21 8.45
C SER A 133 -1.00 -1.37 8.88
N ALA A 134 -0.31 -0.25 9.09
CA ALA A 134 1.08 -0.21 9.54
C ALA A 134 1.15 0.46 10.90
N THR A 135 1.74 -0.22 11.88
CA THR A 135 1.93 0.32 13.23
C THR A 135 3.38 0.77 13.37
N TYR A 136 3.58 1.99 13.82
CA TYR A 136 4.92 2.53 14.05
C TYR A 136 4.91 3.48 15.26
N TYR A 137 6.11 3.76 15.77
CA TYR A 137 6.27 4.66 16.93
C TYR A 137 7.18 5.81 16.55
N ILE A 138 6.84 7.00 17.06
CA ILE A 138 7.67 8.20 16.94
C ILE A 138 7.63 8.97 18.24
N GLN A 139 8.61 9.86 18.43
CA GLN A 139 8.48 10.93 19.41
C GLN A 139 7.70 12.08 18.77
N GLU A 140 6.87 12.78 19.55
CA GLU A 140 6.01 13.84 18.98
C GLU A 140 6.79 14.99 18.36
N THR A 141 8.06 15.17 18.77
CA THR A 141 8.94 16.20 18.23
C THR A 141 9.72 15.75 17.00
N ALA A 142 9.66 14.46 16.65
CA ALA A 142 10.43 13.89 15.55
C ALA A 142 9.58 12.93 14.71
N PRO A 143 8.55 13.44 13.99
CA PRO A 143 7.68 12.58 13.17
C PRO A 143 8.38 12.06 11.90
N ASP A 144 9.61 12.43 11.68
CA ASP A 144 10.43 11.97 10.58
C ASP A 144 11.40 10.84 10.98
N THR A 145 11.36 10.39 12.22
CA THR A 145 12.27 9.37 12.74
C THR A 145 11.47 8.24 13.41
N ALA A 146 11.48 7.05 12.79
CA ALA A 146 10.86 5.86 13.37
C ALA A 146 11.70 5.31 14.52
N LEU A 147 11.00 4.87 15.56
CA LEU A 147 11.67 4.29 16.74
C LEU A 147 11.72 2.77 16.70
#